data_e5e398e465755981d72082e8591001d7
#
_entry.id   e5e398e465755981d72082e8591001d7
#
_cell.length_a   1.000
_cell.length_b   1.000
_cell.length_c   1.000
_cell.angle_alpha   90.00
_cell.angle_beta   90.00
_cell.angle_gamma   90.00
#
_symmetry.space_group_name_H-M   'P 1'
#
loop_
_entity.id
_entity.type
_entity.pdbx_description
1 polymer ?
#
loop_
_entity_poly.entity_id
_entity_poly.type
_entity_poly.pdbx_seq_one_letter_code
_entity_poly.pdbx_strand_id
1 'polypeptide(L)'
;MNSKALLLFIAFCFLFNESFAQNKLDASGRKSGKWVFKGKDHPSSNYADNSIVEEGNFINGRKEGIWLRYHKDGKTPKLKGNYRNNRPEGFYIRYHRNSKKMEEATFIQNKYKGNCIRYYNNGKIAYKGNYNNSGKESGKIQYFHKNGKLQLEYSAKNGSPFGTIKHYYKNGSLKYEVKLDDAGNKESLITYEPSIEKPLEIVKDKSLRPPRVISPNTRGVRFEEFGYNKVYNKNDEIWIDGTFRNGSLWDGKVYEYDIDGIIMKVKVYKKGKYHSDGQF
;
A
#
# COMPACT_ATOMS: atom_id res chain seq x y z
N MET A 1 -12.66 -45.77 61.68
CA MET A 1 -12.74 -44.33 61.50
C MET A 1 -11.85 -43.94 60.27
N ASN A 2 -12.43 -43.40 59.28
CA ASN A 2 -11.95 -43.33 57.91
C ASN A 2 -10.87 -42.26 57.71
N SER A 3 -9.70 -42.65 57.21
CA SER A 3 -8.72 -41.76 56.67
C SER A 3 -8.87 -41.74 55.14
N LYS A 4 -9.35 -40.60 54.58
CA LYS A 4 -9.44 -40.38 53.15
C LYS A 4 -8.04 -40.04 52.64
N ALA A 5 -7.45 -40.92 51.85
CA ALA A 5 -6.24 -40.64 51.07
C ALA A 5 -6.57 -39.67 49.92
N LEU A 6 -5.99 -38.48 49.96
CA LEU A 6 -6.04 -37.49 48.93
C LEU A 6 -4.98 -37.85 47.85
N LEU A 7 -5.41 -38.46 46.76
CA LEU A 7 -4.56 -38.69 45.60
C LEU A 7 -4.34 -37.35 44.85
N LEU A 8 -3.12 -36.83 45.00
CA LEU A 8 -2.66 -35.66 44.20
C LEU A 8 -2.30 -36.17 42.81
N PHE A 9 -3.18 -35.90 41.85
CA PHE A 9 -2.88 -36.12 40.43
C PHE A 9 -2.00 -34.95 39.95
N ILE A 10 -0.67 -35.12 39.97
CA ILE A 10 0.26 -34.24 39.33
C ILE A 10 0.19 -34.55 37.85
N ALA A 11 -0.59 -33.73 37.10
CA ALA A 11 -0.56 -33.71 35.66
C ALA A 11 0.79 -33.11 35.22
N PHE A 12 1.74 -33.97 34.91
CA PHE A 12 3.00 -33.60 34.29
C PHE A 12 2.71 -33.22 32.84
N CYS A 13 2.36 -31.95 32.60
CA CYS A 13 2.36 -31.41 31.25
C CYS A 13 3.78 -31.41 30.72
N PHE A 14 4.16 -32.50 30.09
CA PHE A 14 5.30 -32.50 29.17
C PHE A 14 4.96 -31.50 28.03
N LEU A 15 5.40 -30.27 28.18
CA LEU A 15 5.59 -29.39 27.06
C LEU A 15 6.69 -30.01 26.19
N PHE A 16 6.29 -30.87 25.28
CA PHE A 16 7.15 -31.20 24.14
C PHE A 16 7.40 -29.90 23.40
N ASN A 17 8.46 -29.19 23.79
CA ASN A 17 9.15 -28.30 22.87
C ASN A 17 9.71 -29.19 21.75
N GLU A 18 8.86 -29.59 20.81
CA GLU A 18 9.33 -30.07 19.54
C GLU A 18 10.11 -28.92 18.91
N SER A 19 11.39 -28.89 19.20
CA SER A 19 12.36 -28.15 18.38
C SER A 19 12.27 -28.78 16.99
N PHE A 20 11.35 -28.30 16.17
CA PHE A 20 11.25 -28.69 14.77
C PHE A 20 12.60 -28.36 14.13
N ALA A 21 13.43 -29.40 13.98
CA ALA A 21 14.73 -29.22 13.38
C ALA A 21 14.54 -28.69 11.97
N GLN A 22 15.11 -27.51 11.72
CA GLN A 22 15.05 -26.83 10.43
C GLN A 22 16.03 -27.46 9.43
N ASN A 23 15.70 -27.34 8.14
CA ASN A 23 16.58 -27.71 7.03
C ASN A 23 16.96 -29.19 7.00
N LYS A 24 15.99 -30.07 7.26
CA LYS A 24 16.19 -31.54 7.21
C LYS A 24 16.02 -32.10 5.80
N LEU A 25 16.75 -33.17 5.53
CA LEU A 25 16.53 -34.05 4.38
C LEU A 25 15.77 -35.30 4.84
N ASP A 26 14.94 -35.87 3.96
CA ASP A 26 14.31 -37.18 4.16
C ASP A 26 15.32 -38.32 3.86
N ALA A 27 14.89 -39.55 4.06
CA ALA A 27 15.71 -40.75 3.81
C ALA A 27 16.22 -40.89 2.35
N SER A 28 15.58 -40.18 1.40
CA SER A 28 15.95 -40.11 0.00
C SER A 28 16.80 -38.88 -0.36
N GLY A 29 17.30 -38.11 0.64
CA GLY A 29 18.07 -36.91 0.44
C GLY A 29 17.28 -35.70 -0.06
N ARG A 30 15.95 -35.71 0.01
CA ARG A 30 15.11 -34.61 -0.45
C ARG A 30 14.75 -33.68 0.73
N LYS A 31 14.60 -32.38 0.45
CA LYS A 31 14.16 -31.41 1.45
C LYS A 31 12.82 -31.81 2.06
N SER A 32 12.71 -31.77 3.40
CA SER A 32 11.52 -32.15 4.14
C SER A 32 11.30 -31.27 5.37
N GLY A 33 10.04 -30.96 5.69
CA GLY A 33 9.69 -30.12 6.82
C GLY A 33 10.04 -28.65 6.65
N LYS A 34 10.20 -27.91 7.76
CA LYS A 34 10.49 -26.47 7.75
C LYS A 34 11.92 -26.19 7.26
N TRP A 35 12.01 -25.26 6.30
CA TRP A 35 13.26 -24.75 5.75
C TRP A 35 13.34 -23.25 5.88
N VAL A 36 14.53 -22.76 6.21
CA VAL A 36 14.91 -21.33 6.25
C VAL A 36 16.16 -21.15 5.43
N PHE A 37 16.08 -20.34 4.37
CA PHE A 37 17.20 -19.95 3.52
C PHE A 37 17.73 -18.59 3.95
N LYS A 38 19.04 -18.48 4.06
CA LYS A 38 19.73 -17.24 4.42
C LYS A 38 20.52 -16.69 3.22
N GLY A 39 21.05 -15.47 3.35
CA GLY A 39 21.83 -14.82 2.31
C GLY A 39 22.99 -15.67 1.82
N LYS A 40 23.71 -16.36 2.71
CA LYS A 40 24.79 -17.29 2.37
C LYS A 40 24.38 -18.45 1.46
N ASP A 41 23.09 -18.84 1.50
CA ASP A 41 22.54 -19.91 0.65
C ASP A 41 22.18 -19.37 -0.76
N HIS A 42 22.25 -18.05 -0.97
CA HIS A 42 21.94 -17.33 -2.20
C HIS A 42 23.00 -16.24 -2.50
N PRO A 43 24.26 -16.58 -2.75
CA PRO A 43 25.36 -15.61 -2.82
C PRO A 43 25.19 -14.54 -3.91
N SER A 44 24.43 -14.81 -4.97
CA SER A 44 24.12 -13.83 -6.02
C SER A 44 22.97 -12.84 -5.67
N SER A 45 22.34 -12.98 -4.50
CA SER A 45 21.11 -12.25 -4.16
C SER A 45 21.34 -10.90 -3.49
N ASN A 46 22.58 -10.55 -3.12
CA ASN A 46 22.95 -9.34 -2.36
C ASN A 46 22.22 -9.22 -1.00
N TYR A 47 21.90 -10.33 -0.34
CA TYR A 47 21.50 -10.37 1.07
C TYR A 47 22.75 -10.55 1.93
N ALA A 48 22.75 -9.98 3.15
CA ALA A 48 23.79 -10.32 4.11
C ALA A 48 23.68 -11.80 4.51
N ASP A 49 24.81 -12.47 4.76
CA ASP A 49 24.90 -13.92 4.97
C ASP A 49 23.88 -14.49 5.95
N ASN A 50 23.63 -13.79 7.04
CA ASN A 50 22.70 -14.22 8.09
C ASN A 50 21.27 -13.72 7.91
N SER A 51 20.99 -12.87 6.91
CA SER A 51 19.63 -12.38 6.63
C SER A 51 18.77 -13.49 6.06
N ILE A 52 17.53 -13.62 6.57
CA ILE A 52 16.57 -14.58 6.03
C ILE A 52 16.10 -14.09 4.65
N VAL A 53 16.21 -14.96 3.65
CA VAL A 53 15.73 -14.72 2.29
C VAL A 53 14.31 -15.23 2.13
N GLU A 54 14.09 -16.50 2.50
CA GLU A 54 12.78 -17.13 2.45
C GLU A 54 12.69 -18.30 3.43
N GLU A 55 11.46 -18.61 3.83
CA GLU A 55 11.15 -19.78 4.65
C GLU A 55 9.82 -20.39 4.30
N GLY A 56 9.65 -21.68 4.58
CA GLY A 56 8.42 -22.45 4.37
C GLY A 56 8.64 -23.92 4.54
N ASN A 57 7.68 -24.72 4.10
CA ASN A 57 7.76 -26.15 4.22
C ASN A 57 8.03 -26.84 2.88
N PHE A 58 8.80 -27.92 2.94
CA PHE A 58 8.97 -28.87 1.84
C PHE A 58 8.30 -30.21 2.18
N ILE A 59 7.66 -30.78 1.17
CA ILE A 59 7.17 -32.17 1.18
C ILE A 59 7.77 -32.83 -0.07
N ASN A 60 8.48 -33.94 0.14
CA ASN A 60 9.14 -34.69 -0.97
C ASN A 60 10.02 -33.80 -1.87
N GLY A 61 10.78 -32.85 -1.30
CA GLY A 61 11.66 -31.94 -2.05
C GLY A 61 10.95 -30.79 -2.76
N ARG A 62 9.65 -30.61 -2.58
CA ARG A 62 8.85 -29.56 -3.22
C ARG A 62 8.27 -28.59 -2.20
N LYS A 63 8.26 -27.30 -2.54
CA LYS A 63 7.62 -26.27 -1.73
C LYS A 63 6.13 -26.57 -1.62
N GLU A 64 5.63 -26.56 -0.38
CA GLU A 64 4.24 -26.87 -0.05
C GLU A 64 3.74 -25.95 1.06
N GLY A 65 2.45 -25.53 0.99
CA GLY A 65 1.85 -24.65 1.99
C GLY A 65 2.37 -23.21 1.95
N ILE A 66 2.30 -22.54 3.10
CA ILE A 66 2.67 -21.12 3.20
C ILE A 66 4.18 -20.92 3.13
N TRP A 67 4.60 -20.03 2.24
CA TRP A 67 5.97 -19.55 2.11
C TRP A 67 6.04 -18.05 2.37
N LEU A 68 7.08 -17.64 3.08
CA LEU A 68 7.45 -16.24 3.33
C LEU A 68 8.75 -15.94 2.61
N ARG A 69 8.80 -14.80 1.93
CA ARG A 69 10.04 -14.21 1.41
C ARG A 69 10.21 -12.84 2.05
N TYR A 70 11.44 -12.44 2.29
CA TYR A 70 11.77 -11.21 3.00
C TYR A 70 12.42 -10.18 2.08
N HIS A 71 12.39 -8.92 2.47
CA HIS A 71 13.23 -7.87 1.91
C HIS A 71 14.69 -8.09 2.36
N LYS A 72 15.64 -7.31 1.82
CA LYS A 72 17.07 -7.45 2.09
C LYS A 72 17.47 -7.30 3.57
N ASP A 73 16.60 -6.72 4.39
CA ASP A 73 16.80 -6.64 5.84
C ASP A 73 16.64 -7.99 6.56
N GLY A 74 16.14 -9.00 5.86
CA GLY A 74 15.93 -10.35 6.38
C GLY A 74 14.83 -10.43 7.46
N LYS A 75 14.03 -9.39 7.66
CA LYS A 75 13.01 -9.28 8.71
C LYS A 75 11.66 -8.83 8.17
N THR A 76 11.64 -7.84 7.27
CA THR A 76 10.40 -7.31 6.67
C THR A 76 9.89 -8.28 5.61
N PRO A 77 8.67 -8.81 5.74
CA PRO A 77 8.09 -9.65 4.70
C PRO A 77 8.01 -8.91 3.36
N LYS A 78 8.36 -9.60 2.28
CA LYS A 78 8.22 -9.13 0.90
C LYS A 78 7.04 -9.82 0.20
N LEU A 79 6.84 -11.11 0.53
CA LEU A 79 5.78 -11.93 -0.02
C LEU A 79 5.39 -13.01 0.99
N LYS A 80 4.09 -13.21 1.16
CA LYS A 80 3.50 -14.38 1.83
C LYS A 80 2.54 -15.03 0.85
N GLY A 81 2.73 -16.30 0.52
CA GLY A 81 1.89 -16.98 -0.46
C GLY A 81 1.84 -18.47 -0.25
N ASN A 82 0.81 -19.09 -0.79
CA ASN A 82 0.67 -20.53 -0.78
C ASN A 82 1.36 -21.14 -1.99
N TYR A 83 2.05 -22.27 -1.76
CA TYR A 83 2.73 -23.06 -2.79
C TYR A 83 2.19 -24.48 -2.80
N ARG A 84 2.11 -25.05 -3.98
CA ARG A 84 1.79 -26.45 -4.21
C ARG A 84 2.70 -26.99 -5.28
N ASN A 85 3.44 -28.07 -4.99
CA ASN A 85 4.41 -28.67 -5.92
C ASN A 85 5.41 -27.65 -6.52
N ASN A 86 6.04 -26.78 -5.71
CA ASN A 86 6.94 -25.69 -6.14
C ASN A 86 6.27 -24.54 -6.90
N ARG A 87 4.96 -24.56 -7.14
CA ARG A 87 4.25 -23.51 -7.89
C ARG A 87 3.43 -22.65 -6.93
N PRO A 88 3.44 -21.31 -7.09
CA PRO A 88 2.50 -20.47 -6.38
C PRO A 88 1.07 -20.89 -6.74
N GLU A 89 0.26 -21.21 -5.73
CA GLU A 89 -1.14 -21.62 -5.90
C GLU A 89 -1.97 -21.12 -4.72
N GLY A 90 -3.01 -20.38 -5.03
CA GLY A 90 -3.91 -19.82 -4.03
C GLY A 90 -3.62 -18.35 -3.73
N PHE A 91 -4.09 -17.92 -2.57
CA PHE A 91 -4.00 -16.53 -2.14
C PHE A 91 -2.57 -16.16 -1.74
N TYR A 92 -2.15 -14.94 -2.13
CA TYR A 92 -0.88 -14.38 -1.71
C TYR A 92 -0.99 -12.89 -1.38
N ILE A 93 -0.04 -12.40 -0.59
CA ILE A 93 0.13 -11.00 -0.24
C ILE A 93 1.58 -10.59 -0.52
N ARG A 94 1.75 -9.50 -1.24
CA ARG A 94 3.05 -8.80 -1.36
C ARG A 94 3.05 -7.57 -0.47
N TYR A 95 4.22 -7.19 0.01
CA TYR A 95 4.39 -6.08 0.92
C TYR A 95 5.42 -5.08 0.40
N HIS A 96 5.18 -3.82 0.67
CA HIS A 96 6.17 -2.76 0.55
C HIS A 96 7.27 -2.90 1.63
N ARG A 97 8.40 -2.20 1.47
CA ARG A 97 9.47 -2.18 2.48
C ARG A 97 9.05 -1.61 3.84
N ASN A 98 7.98 -0.82 3.89
CA ASN A 98 7.40 -0.29 5.13
C ASN A 98 6.36 -1.25 5.76
N SER A 99 6.38 -2.52 5.39
CA SER A 99 5.47 -3.59 5.85
C SER A 99 4.00 -3.42 5.47
N LYS A 100 3.61 -2.33 4.81
CA LYS A 100 2.24 -2.18 4.30
C LYS A 100 2.01 -3.10 3.12
N LYS A 101 0.78 -3.58 2.96
CA LYS A 101 0.41 -4.39 1.79
C LYS A 101 0.69 -3.63 0.50
N MET A 102 1.20 -4.32 -0.50
CA MET A 102 1.41 -3.82 -1.86
C MET A 102 0.41 -4.45 -2.83
N GLU A 103 0.10 -5.73 -2.66
CA GLU A 103 -0.82 -6.47 -3.51
C GLU A 103 -1.42 -7.66 -2.76
N GLU A 104 -2.70 -7.90 -2.97
CA GLU A 104 -3.43 -9.10 -2.54
C GLU A 104 -4.12 -9.69 -3.77
N ALA A 105 -3.85 -10.96 -4.06
CA ALA A 105 -4.46 -11.65 -5.19
C ALA A 105 -4.41 -13.17 -5.02
N THR A 106 -5.05 -13.87 -5.93
CA THR A 106 -5.01 -15.33 -6.03
C THR A 106 -4.33 -15.74 -7.33
N PHE A 107 -3.43 -16.74 -7.23
CA PHE A 107 -2.81 -17.40 -8.38
C PHE A 107 -3.31 -18.82 -8.52
N ILE A 108 -3.65 -19.19 -9.73
CA ILE A 108 -3.94 -20.57 -10.11
C ILE A 108 -3.22 -20.83 -11.44
N GLN A 109 -2.39 -21.87 -11.49
CA GLN A 109 -1.61 -22.22 -12.68
C GLN A 109 -0.79 -21.04 -13.23
N ASN A 110 -0.12 -20.29 -12.34
CA ASN A 110 0.67 -19.12 -12.66
C ASN A 110 -0.11 -17.93 -13.28
N LYS A 111 -1.43 -17.90 -13.15
CA LYS A 111 -2.29 -16.81 -13.62
C LYS A 111 -3.07 -16.19 -12.47
N TYR A 112 -3.34 -14.89 -12.57
CA TYR A 112 -4.30 -14.23 -11.68
C TYR A 112 -5.68 -14.85 -11.86
N LYS A 113 -6.41 -15.01 -10.76
CA LYS A 113 -7.81 -15.46 -10.75
C LYS A 113 -8.60 -14.76 -9.67
N GLY A 114 -9.81 -14.28 -10.01
CA GLY A 114 -10.67 -13.59 -9.06
C GLY A 114 -10.12 -12.21 -8.68
N ASN A 115 -10.41 -11.75 -7.48
CA ASN A 115 -10.10 -10.40 -7.03
C ASN A 115 -8.59 -10.15 -6.90
N CYS A 116 -8.17 -8.97 -7.34
CA CYS A 116 -6.84 -8.42 -7.12
C CYS A 116 -6.97 -6.99 -6.59
N ILE A 117 -6.26 -6.70 -5.50
CA ILE A 117 -6.18 -5.36 -4.91
C ILE A 117 -4.72 -4.97 -4.80
N ARG A 118 -4.37 -3.79 -5.31
CA ARG A 118 -3.04 -3.19 -5.13
C ARG A 118 -3.13 -1.94 -4.29
N TYR A 119 -2.07 -1.66 -3.58
CA TYR A 119 -2.00 -0.56 -2.62
C TYR A 119 -0.77 0.31 -2.88
N TYR A 120 -0.91 1.57 -2.67
CA TYR A 120 0.21 2.50 -2.56
C TYR A 120 1.01 2.24 -1.28
N ASN A 121 2.24 2.75 -1.22
CA ASN A 121 3.10 2.67 -0.04
C ASN A 121 2.53 3.39 1.21
N ASN A 122 1.59 4.34 1.03
CA ASN A 122 0.84 4.95 2.13
C ASN A 122 -0.27 4.03 2.68
N GLY A 123 -0.55 2.88 2.02
CA GLY A 123 -1.56 1.90 2.41
C GLY A 123 -2.94 2.13 1.80
N LYS A 124 -3.16 3.21 1.06
CA LYS A 124 -4.41 3.44 0.33
C LYS A 124 -4.45 2.56 -0.91
N ILE A 125 -5.66 2.18 -1.32
CA ILE A 125 -5.87 1.36 -2.51
C ILE A 125 -5.43 2.14 -3.75
N ALA A 126 -4.67 1.46 -4.62
CA ALA A 126 -4.23 1.97 -5.93
C ALA A 126 -5.03 1.34 -7.09
N TYR A 127 -5.47 0.09 -6.92
CA TYR A 127 -6.16 -0.68 -7.95
C TYR A 127 -7.11 -1.70 -7.32
N LYS A 128 -8.27 -1.88 -7.93
CA LYS A 128 -9.18 -3.01 -7.71
C LYS A 128 -9.60 -3.58 -9.04
N GLY A 129 -9.48 -4.88 -9.21
CA GLY A 129 -9.93 -5.57 -10.40
C GLY A 129 -10.24 -7.02 -10.13
N ASN A 130 -10.83 -7.67 -11.11
CA ASN A 130 -11.12 -9.09 -11.12
C ASN A 130 -10.52 -9.73 -12.36
N TYR A 131 -10.08 -10.98 -12.24
CA TYR A 131 -9.46 -11.76 -13.32
C TYR A 131 -10.25 -13.04 -13.57
N ASN A 132 -10.53 -13.33 -14.84
CA ASN A 132 -11.21 -14.54 -15.26
C ASN A 132 -10.28 -15.78 -15.21
N ASN A 133 -10.80 -16.93 -15.59
CA ASN A 133 -10.05 -18.19 -15.60
C ASN A 133 -8.84 -18.20 -16.55
N SER A 134 -8.81 -17.31 -17.55
CA SER A 134 -7.68 -17.15 -18.47
C SER A 134 -6.60 -16.18 -17.94
N GLY A 135 -6.81 -15.56 -16.77
CA GLY A 135 -5.91 -14.58 -16.19
C GLY A 135 -6.00 -13.19 -16.80
N LYS A 136 -7.12 -12.87 -17.44
CA LYS A 136 -7.41 -11.58 -18.06
C LYS A 136 -8.41 -10.79 -17.20
N GLU A 137 -8.26 -9.46 -17.16
CA GLU A 137 -9.22 -8.60 -16.47
C GLU A 137 -10.65 -8.84 -16.95
N SER A 138 -11.60 -8.86 -16.00
CA SER A 138 -13.01 -9.13 -16.24
C SER A 138 -13.89 -8.47 -15.20
N GLY A 139 -14.97 -7.84 -15.63
CA GLY A 139 -15.86 -7.07 -14.76
C GLY A 139 -15.31 -5.67 -14.46
N LYS A 140 -15.66 -5.11 -13.31
CA LYS A 140 -15.32 -3.74 -12.96
C LYS A 140 -13.85 -3.60 -12.58
N ILE A 141 -13.15 -2.66 -13.22
CA ILE A 141 -11.76 -2.31 -12.99
C ILE A 141 -11.71 -0.87 -12.49
N GLN A 142 -10.94 -0.63 -11.43
CA GLN A 142 -10.84 0.68 -10.78
C GLN A 142 -9.39 0.99 -10.41
N TYR A 143 -8.97 2.19 -10.73
CA TYR A 143 -7.70 2.79 -10.30
C TYR A 143 -8.00 3.98 -9.39
N PHE A 144 -7.14 4.23 -8.44
CA PHE A 144 -7.32 5.28 -7.44
C PHE A 144 -6.10 6.19 -7.39
N HIS A 145 -6.32 7.46 -7.12
CA HIS A 145 -5.26 8.40 -6.78
C HIS A 145 -4.63 8.06 -5.41
N LYS A 146 -3.42 8.56 -5.14
CA LYS A 146 -2.74 8.37 -3.84
C LYS A 146 -3.53 8.91 -2.65
N ASN A 147 -4.46 9.86 -2.86
CA ASN A 147 -5.37 10.36 -1.84
C ASN A 147 -6.54 9.40 -1.54
N GLY A 148 -6.70 8.33 -2.33
CA GLY A 148 -7.74 7.30 -2.19
C GLY A 148 -9.01 7.57 -2.99
N LYS A 149 -9.13 8.71 -3.68
CA LYS A 149 -10.26 8.99 -4.56
C LYS A 149 -10.10 8.23 -5.89
N LEU A 150 -11.22 7.91 -6.53
CA LEU A 150 -11.23 7.21 -7.81
C LEU A 150 -10.52 8.06 -8.87
N GLN A 151 -9.70 7.42 -9.69
CA GLN A 151 -8.96 8.03 -10.81
C GLN A 151 -9.52 7.59 -12.15
N LEU A 152 -9.82 6.28 -12.28
CA LEU A 152 -10.27 5.66 -13.52
C LEU A 152 -11.16 4.48 -13.18
N GLU A 153 -12.26 4.31 -13.89
CA GLU A 153 -13.03 3.06 -13.86
C GLU A 153 -13.56 2.68 -15.24
N TYR A 154 -13.65 1.39 -15.47
CA TYR A 154 -14.25 0.79 -16.66
C TYR A 154 -14.68 -0.63 -16.39
N SER A 155 -15.47 -1.19 -17.31
CA SER A 155 -15.75 -2.63 -17.36
C SER A 155 -14.80 -3.29 -18.35
N ALA A 156 -14.27 -4.47 -17.99
CA ALA A 156 -13.41 -5.28 -18.85
C ALA A 156 -14.05 -6.63 -19.19
N LYS A 157 -13.84 -7.09 -20.41
CA LYS A 157 -14.18 -8.44 -20.87
C LYS A 157 -12.98 -9.03 -21.58
N ASN A 158 -12.46 -10.15 -21.05
CA ASN A 158 -11.26 -10.81 -21.58
C ASN A 158 -10.02 -9.90 -21.72
N GLY A 159 -9.86 -8.95 -20.80
CA GLY A 159 -8.73 -8.03 -20.75
C GLY A 159 -8.89 -6.74 -21.56
N SER A 160 -10.00 -6.60 -22.29
CA SER A 160 -10.28 -5.39 -23.06
C SER A 160 -11.39 -4.57 -22.41
N PRO A 161 -11.24 -3.24 -22.30
CA PRO A 161 -12.31 -2.36 -21.86
C PRO A 161 -13.50 -2.40 -22.81
N PHE A 162 -14.71 -2.24 -22.28
CA PHE A 162 -15.93 -2.08 -23.07
C PHE A 162 -16.90 -1.11 -22.37
N GLY A 163 -17.84 -0.57 -23.15
CA GLY A 163 -18.82 0.39 -22.68
C GLY A 163 -18.19 1.74 -22.37
N THR A 164 -18.41 2.28 -21.19
CA THR A 164 -17.93 3.63 -20.83
C THR A 164 -16.74 3.56 -19.89
N ILE A 165 -15.67 4.27 -20.25
CA ILE A 165 -14.46 4.51 -19.44
C ILE A 165 -14.61 5.88 -18.81
N LYS A 166 -14.47 5.97 -17.47
CA LYS A 166 -14.61 7.21 -16.70
C LYS A 166 -13.30 7.60 -16.05
N HIS A 167 -12.86 8.83 -16.26
CA HIS A 167 -11.70 9.41 -15.62
C HIS A 167 -12.12 10.50 -14.64
N TYR A 168 -11.40 10.60 -13.52
CA TYR A 168 -11.73 11.52 -12.42
C TYR A 168 -10.51 12.36 -12.03
N TYR A 169 -10.76 13.58 -11.64
CA TYR A 169 -9.77 14.46 -11.03
C TYR A 169 -9.39 13.99 -9.62
N LYS A 170 -8.28 14.48 -9.08
CA LYS A 170 -7.85 14.18 -7.70
C LYS A 170 -8.86 14.61 -6.62
N ASN A 171 -9.70 15.61 -6.89
CA ASN A 171 -10.80 16.00 -6.00
C ASN A 171 -11.99 15.04 -6.07
N GLY A 172 -11.98 14.07 -6.99
CA GLY A 172 -13.02 13.06 -7.18
C GLY A 172 -14.13 13.47 -8.14
N SER A 173 -14.09 14.68 -8.73
CA SER A 173 -15.05 15.07 -9.78
C SER A 173 -14.73 14.35 -11.09
N LEU A 174 -15.75 14.09 -11.89
CA LEU A 174 -15.62 13.48 -13.20
C LEU A 174 -14.83 14.40 -14.13
N LYS A 175 -13.81 13.89 -14.79
CA LYS A 175 -12.94 14.64 -15.71
C LYS A 175 -13.40 14.47 -17.15
N TYR A 176 -13.57 13.23 -17.57
CA TYR A 176 -14.12 12.89 -18.88
C TYR A 176 -14.62 11.46 -18.93
N GLU A 177 -15.50 11.19 -19.87
CA GLU A 177 -15.99 9.87 -20.22
C GLU A 177 -15.66 9.59 -21.68
N VAL A 178 -15.19 8.36 -21.92
CA VAL A 178 -15.02 7.82 -23.27
C VAL A 178 -16.00 6.68 -23.43
N LYS A 179 -16.89 6.77 -24.42
CA LYS A 179 -17.76 5.66 -24.80
C LYS A 179 -17.11 4.87 -25.92
N LEU A 180 -17.08 3.55 -25.77
CA LEU A 180 -16.57 2.63 -26.77
C LEU A 180 -17.74 1.97 -27.51
N ASP A 181 -17.56 1.74 -28.82
CA ASP A 181 -18.44 0.89 -29.61
C ASP A 181 -18.21 -0.61 -29.30
N ASP A 182 -19.00 -1.48 -29.90
CA ASP A 182 -18.91 -2.93 -29.71
C ASP A 182 -17.57 -3.53 -30.20
N ALA A 183 -16.88 -2.85 -31.10
CA ALA A 183 -15.54 -3.23 -31.58
C ALA A 183 -14.41 -2.73 -30.65
N GLY A 184 -14.75 -1.91 -29.64
CA GLY A 184 -13.79 -1.31 -28.70
C GLY A 184 -13.16 -0.02 -29.21
N ASN A 185 -13.65 0.56 -30.31
CA ASN A 185 -13.18 1.86 -30.79
C ASN A 185 -13.89 2.99 -30.06
N LYS A 186 -13.24 4.15 -29.98
CA LYS A 186 -13.84 5.33 -29.38
C LYS A 186 -15.01 5.84 -30.22
N GLU A 187 -16.21 5.79 -29.63
CA GLU A 187 -17.44 6.33 -30.21
C GLU A 187 -17.61 7.82 -29.85
N SER A 188 -17.42 8.18 -28.58
CA SER A 188 -17.59 9.54 -28.11
C SER A 188 -16.64 9.89 -26.96
N LEU A 189 -16.42 11.19 -26.76
CA LEU A 189 -15.69 11.76 -25.62
C LEU A 189 -16.49 12.93 -25.09
N ILE A 190 -16.84 12.89 -23.78
CA ILE A 190 -17.47 13.98 -23.08
C ILE A 190 -16.49 14.45 -22.00
N THR A 191 -16.14 15.74 -22.03
CA THR A 191 -15.28 16.36 -21.03
C THR A 191 -16.13 17.19 -20.05
N TYR A 192 -15.72 17.19 -18.79
CA TYR A 192 -16.37 17.92 -17.72
C TYR A 192 -15.38 18.91 -17.14
N GLU A 193 -15.82 20.14 -16.95
CA GLU A 193 -15.03 21.09 -16.16
C GLU A 193 -14.87 20.54 -14.74
N PRO A 194 -13.70 20.70 -14.14
CA PRO A 194 -13.51 20.31 -12.78
C PRO A 194 -14.58 20.99 -11.93
N SER A 195 -15.35 20.21 -11.16
CA SER A 195 -16.17 20.82 -10.14
C SER A 195 -15.22 21.58 -9.21
N ILE A 196 -15.17 22.87 -9.38
CA ILE A 196 -14.57 23.76 -8.42
C ILE A 196 -15.43 23.53 -7.17
N GLU A 197 -15.01 22.66 -6.23
CA GLU A 197 -15.36 22.98 -4.85
C GLU A 197 -14.91 24.44 -4.77
N LYS A 198 -15.90 25.38 -4.70
CA LYS A 198 -15.59 26.79 -4.46
C LYS A 198 -14.47 26.76 -3.45
N PRO A 199 -13.27 27.29 -3.74
CA PRO A 199 -12.23 27.42 -2.72
C PRO A 199 -13.04 27.97 -1.56
N LEU A 200 -13.03 27.28 -0.40
CA LEU A 200 -13.56 27.88 0.82
C LEU A 200 -13.14 29.31 0.70
N GLU A 201 -14.10 30.25 0.51
CA GLU A 201 -13.81 31.63 0.19
C GLU A 201 -12.63 31.98 1.04
N ILE A 202 -11.44 32.01 0.41
CA ILE A 202 -10.27 32.55 1.08
C ILE A 202 -10.75 33.96 1.26
N VAL A 203 -11.34 34.22 2.45
CA VAL A 203 -11.58 35.56 2.89
C VAL A 203 -10.26 36.19 2.58
N LYS A 204 -10.24 37.04 1.54
CA LYS A 204 -9.07 37.76 1.10
C LYS A 204 -8.69 38.60 2.31
N ASP A 205 -8.07 37.93 3.29
CA ASP A 205 -7.45 38.62 4.40
C ASP A 205 -6.33 39.42 3.76
N LYS A 206 -6.59 40.70 3.57
CA LYS A 206 -5.64 41.68 3.07
C LYS A 206 -4.39 41.76 3.96
N SER A 207 -4.34 41.01 5.07
CA SER A 207 -3.30 41.07 6.09
C SER A 207 -2.02 40.28 5.76
N LEU A 208 -1.93 39.54 4.63
CA LEU A 208 -0.73 38.72 4.34
C LEU A 208 -0.25 37.85 5.51
N ARG A 209 -1.15 37.47 6.41
CA ARG A 209 -0.81 36.61 7.55
C ARG A 209 -0.73 35.15 7.11
N PRO A 210 0.18 34.36 7.66
CA PRO A 210 0.25 32.95 7.35
C PRO A 210 -1.01 32.24 7.86
N PRO A 211 -1.46 31.18 7.17
CA PRO A 211 -2.63 30.43 7.59
C PRO A 211 -2.41 29.84 8.98
N ARG A 212 -3.44 29.96 9.84
CA ARG A 212 -3.48 29.23 11.11
C ARG A 212 -4.03 27.84 10.88
N VAL A 213 -3.36 26.84 11.42
CA VAL A 213 -3.75 25.43 11.29
C VAL A 213 -4.54 25.04 12.53
N ILE A 214 -5.83 24.66 12.34
CA ILE A 214 -6.72 24.26 13.44
C ILE A 214 -6.75 22.73 13.60
N SER A 215 -6.72 22.00 12.50
CA SER A 215 -6.74 20.54 12.49
C SER A 215 -5.67 20.02 11.54
N PRO A 216 -4.41 19.91 12.02
CA PRO A 216 -3.28 19.56 11.18
C PRO A 216 -3.33 18.10 10.73
N ASN A 217 -3.28 17.87 9.41
CA ASN A 217 -2.95 16.56 8.87
C ASN A 217 -1.41 16.45 8.77
N THR A 218 -0.80 15.77 9.71
CA THR A 218 0.65 15.53 9.78
C THR A 218 1.03 14.10 9.45
N ARG A 219 0.10 13.32 8.90
CA ARG A 219 0.29 11.88 8.60
C ARG A 219 0.68 11.06 9.82
N GLY A 220 0.11 11.38 10.98
CA GLY A 220 0.34 10.66 12.24
C GLY A 220 1.59 11.10 13.01
N VAL A 221 2.33 12.09 12.53
CA VAL A 221 3.38 12.74 13.32
C VAL A 221 2.73 13.75 14.26
N ARG A 222 3.19 13.83 15.51
CA ARG A 222 2.68 14.82 16.46
C ARG A 222 2.94 16.24 15.93
N PHE A 223 1.91 17.08 15.95
CA PHE A 223 2.05 18.47 15.57
C PHE A 223 2.70 19.28 16.72
N GLU A 224 3.76 20.00 16.40
CA GLU A 224 4.47 20.86 17.35
C GLU A 224 4.01 22.30 17.17
N GLU A 225 3.27 22.85 18.14
CA GLU A 225 2.81 24.26 18.12
C GLU A 225 3.97 25.26 18.10
N PHE A 226 5.12 24.85 18.66
CA PHE A 226 6.40 25.58 18.67
C PHE A 226 7.49 24.67 18.11
N GLY A 227 7.54 24.52 16.80
CA GLY A 227 8.49 23.60 16.18
C GLY A 227 8.27 23.45 14.69
N TYR A 228 9.08 22.56 14.09
CA TYR A 228 8.99 22.27 12.67
C TYR A 228 7.88 21.25 12.38
N ASN A 229 7.05 21.55 11.37
CA ASN A 229 6.02 20.62 10.91
C ASN A 229 5.92 20.60 9.37
N LYS A 230 5.52 19.44 8.85
CA LYS A 230 4.92 19.31 7.53
C LYS A 230 3.42 19.03 7.68
N VAL A 231 2.60 19.92 7.15
CA VAL A 231 1.15 19.80 7.16
C VAL A 231 0.69 19.50 5.74
N TYR A 232 -0.24 18.57 5.60
CA TYR A 232 -0.74 18.10 4.32
C TYR A 232 -2.19 18.56 4.13
N ASN A 233 -2.55 18.84 2.87
CA ASN A 233 -3.92 19.16 2.51
C ASN A 233 -4.79 17.89 2.44
N LYS A 234 -6.08 18.04 2.12
CA LYS A 234 -7.04 16.93 1.99
C LYS A 234 -6.68 15.92 0.87
N ASN A 235 -5.86 16.33 -0.10
CA ASN A 235 -5.38 15.47 -1.19
C ASN A 235 -4.05 14.77 -0.85
N ASP A 236 -3.59 14.90 0.41
CA ASP A 236 -2.34 14.32 0.88
C ASP A 236 -1.08 14.93 0.21
N GLU A 237 -1.17 16.19 -0.26
CA GLU A 237 -0.06 17.00 -0.77
C GLU A 237 0.47 17.90 0.33
N ILE A 238 1.77 18.24 0.32
CA ILE A 238 2.33 19.15 1.33
C ILE A 238 1.65 20.52 1.17
N TRP A 239 0.91 20.94 2.19
CA TRP A 239 0.30 22.26 2.21
C TRP A 239 1.22 23.29 2.85
N ILE A 240 1.80 22.95 4.00
CA ILE A 240 2.73 23.85 4.73
C ILE A 240 3.95 23.04 5.14
N ASP A 241 5.13 23.65 4.97
CA ASP A 241 6.42 23.09 5.37
C ASP A 241 7.21 24.18 6.07
N GLY A 242 7.42 24.05 7.41
CA GLY A 242 8.15 25.07 8.14
C GLY A 242 8.00 25.01 9.66
N THR A 243 8.55 26.02 10.30
CA THR A 243 8.51 26.19 11.75
C THR A 243 7.28 26.97 12.17
N PHE A 244 6.60 26.52 13.21
CA PHE A 244 5.38 27.11 13.74
C PHE A 244 5.63 27.81 15.08
N ARG A 245 4.80 28.82 15.39
CA ARG A 245 4.64 29.44 16.69
C ARG A 245 3.16 29.66 17.00
N ASN A 246 2.69 29.14 18.12
CA ASN A 246 1.28 29.17 18.53
C ASN A 246 0.32 28.67 17.44
N GLY A 247 0.68 27.56 16.77
CA GLY A 247 -0.15 26.95 15.70
C GLY A 247 -0.19 27.76 14.39
N SER A 248 0.59 28.82 14.23
CA SER A 248 0.73 29.61 13.00
C SER A 248 2.12 29.45 12.42
N LEU A 249 2.21 29.40 11.08
CA LEU A 249 3.51 29.31 10.39
C LEU A 249 4.37 30.55 10.70
N TRP A 250 5.58 30.33 11.22
CA TRP A 250 6.53 31.38 11.53
C TRP A 250 7.56 31.57 10.43
N ASP A 251 8.27 30.51 10.06
CA ASP A 251 9.25 30.49 8.97
C ASP A 251 8.99 29.25 8.12
N GLY A 252 8.82 29.40 6.79
CA GLY A 252 8.60 28.27 5.91
C GLY A 252 7.83 28.61 4.63
N LYS A 253 7.21 27.59 4.05
CA LYS A 253 6.55 27.67 2.76
C LYS A 253 5.11 27.19 2.85
N VAL A 254 4.23 27.81 2.07
CA VAL A 254 2.85 27.39 1.81
C VAL A 254 2.75 27.08 0.33
N TYR A 255 2.24 25.90 -0.01
CA TYR A 255 2.09 25.40 -1.36
C TYR A 255 0.64 25.45 -1.80
N GLU A 256 0.40 26.03 -2.95
CA GLU A 256 -0.90 26.05 -3.62
C GLU A 256 -0.82 25.15 -4.87
N TYR A 257 -1.83 24.32 -5.05
CA TYR A 257 -1.88 23.31 -6.11
C TYR A 257 -3.10 23.54 -6.99
N ASP A 258 -2.97 23.22 -8.27
CA ASP A 258 -4.12 23.05 -9.14
C ASP A 258 -4.89 21.76 -8.80
N ILE A 259 -5.93 21.48 -9.59
CA ILE A 259 -6.80 20.34 -9.39
C ILE A 259 -6.10 19.00 -9.67
N ASP A 260 -5.07 19.00 -10.51
CA ASP A 260 -4.27 17.84 -10.86
C ASP A 260 -3.10 17.61 -9.86
N GLY A 261 -2.93 18.52 -8.88
CA GLY A 261 -1.89 18.49 -7.85
C GLY A 261 -0.53 18.99 -8.37
N ILE A 262 -0.54 19.83 -9.39
CA ILE A 262 0.64 20.57 -9.85
C ILE A 262 0.78 21.81 -8.98
N ILE A 263 2.00 22.10 -8.52
CA ILE A 263 2.26 23.31 -7.74
C ILE A 263 2.07 24.54 -8.62
N MET A 264 1.08 25.36 -8.26
CA MET A 264 0.79 26.62 -8.95
C MET A 264 1.54 27.79 -8.33
N LYS A 265 1.73 27.76 -7.01
CA LYS A 265 2.35 28.84 -6.28
C LYS A 265 3.00 28.34 -4.99
N VAL A 266 4.15 28.92 -4.66
CA VAL A 266 4.81 28.75 -3.36
C VAL A 266 4.91 30.12 -2.71
N LYS A 267 4.33 30.26 -1.52
CA LYS A 267 4.46 31.48 -0.71
C LYS A 267 5.49 31.24 0.39
N VAL A 268 6.47 32.11 0.52
CA VAL A 268 7.51 32.06 1.55
C VAL A 268 7.14 33.01 2.68
N TYR A 269 7.18 32.53 3.90
CA TYR A 269 6.94 33.29 5.11
C TYR A 269 8.22 33.35 5.97
N LYS A 270 8.49 34.52 6.56
CA LYS A 270 9.56 34.75 7.51
C LYS A 270 9.03 35.57 8.69
N LYS A 271 9.35 35.11 9.90
CA LYS A 271 8.91 35.76 11.17
C LYS A 271 7.40 36.03 11.20
N GLY A 272 6.60 35.06 10.72
CA GLY A 272 5.13 35.14 10.69
C GLY A 272 4.56 36.16 9.70
N LYS A 273 5.32 36.59 8.70
CA LYS A 273 4.89 37.53 7.65
C LYS A 273 5.20 36.95 6.28
N TYR A 274 4.34 37.22 5.30
CA TYR A 274 4.66 36.93 3.91
C TYR A 274 5.93 37.68 3.49
N HIS A 275 6.84 36.97 2.86
CA HIS A 275 8.14 37.49 2.44
C HIS A 275 8.26 37.63 0.93
N SER A 276 7.93 36.57 0.19
CA SER A 276 8.03 36.52 -1.27
C SER A 276 7.29 35.32 -1.83
N ASP A 277 7.09 35.31 -3.16
CA ASP A 277 6.81 34.07 -3.86
C ASP A 277 8.13 33.27 -3.99
N GLY A 278 8.05 31.94 -3.80
CA GLY A 278 9.16 31.02 -3.96
C GLY A 278 9.29 30.55 -5.40
N GLN A 279 10.49 30.15 -5.79
CA GLN A 279 10.72 29.39 -7.02
C GLN A 279 10.40 27.91 -6.77
N PHE A 280 9.97 27.21 -7.82
CA PHE A 280 9.66 25.78 -7.86
C PHE A 280 10.95 24.96 -7.84
#